data_b9bd5aa33908add97350ec57727ebeb8
#
_entry.id   b9bd5aa33908add97350ec57727ebeb8
#
_cell.length_a   1.000
_cell.length_b   1.000
_cell.length_c   1.000
_cell.angle_alpha   90.00
_cell.angle_beta   90.00
_cell.angle_gamma   90.00
#
_symmetry.space_group_name_H-M   'P 1'
#
loop_
_entity.id
_entity.type
_entity.pdbx_description
1 polymer ?
#
loop_
_entity_poly.entity_id
_entity_poly.type
_entity_poly.pdbx_seq_one_letter_code
_entity_poly.pdbx_strand_id
1 'polypeptide(L)'
;MITVTEKIEDYVENNHGGRVDGAIGSSLGSSFVGQLIMRKKIHIDHGIFGSPDLDQCGKAMAWLQSRLVVPLLTSFIKSEKKQRKTRESLKKIFLMDDEAADKFMACFSKFSPESIKNEYYTDLLTHLDDDIHVEHTRAHFIYANKMGEKYLKRYKKYFHDPDIREFNMQHEQWLFGGDEYARPVLKAIDEFMEMPV
;
A
#
# COMPACT_ATOMS: atom_id res chain seq x y z
N MET A 1 -2.82 13.51 -2.68
CA MET A 1 -1.59 12.93 -2.11
C MET A 1 -0.63 14.00 -1.55
N ILE A 2 -0.14 14.97 -2.32
CA ILE A 2 0.86 15.96 -1.87
C ILE A 2 0.54 16.54 -0.49
N THR A 3 -0.67 17.01 -0.25
CA THR A 3 -1.07 17.59 1.06
C THR A 3 -0.90 16.62 2.25
N VAL A 4 -1.11 15.32 2.05
CA VAL A 4 -0.91 14.32 3.10
C VAL A 4 0.57 14.08 3.31
N THR A 5 1.32 13.96 2.21
CA THR A 5 2.78 13.80 2.23
C THR A 5 3.44 14.97 2.98
N GLU A 6 3.03 16.22 2.67
CA GLU A 6 3.53 17.41 3.37
C GLU A 6 3.25 17.41 4.88
N LYS A 7 2.07 16.95 5.30
CA LYS A 7 1.78 16.82 6.73
C LYS A 7 2.64 15.77 7.43
N ILE A 8 2.99 14.68 6.73
CA ILE A 8 3.91 13.67 7.27
C ILE A 8 5.32 14.27 7.35
N GLU A 9 5.76 14.95 6.30
CA GLU A 9 7.05 15.66 6.27
C GLU A 9 7.16 16.66 7.44
N ASP A 10 6.17 17.53 7.60
CA ASP A 10 6.10 18.50 8.70
C ASP A 10 6.14 17.82 10.08
N TYR A 11 5.43 16.70 10.24
CA TYR A 11 5.44 15.95 11.48
C TYR A 11 6.83 15.37 11.80
N VAL A 12 7.47 14.73 10.81
CA VAL A 12 8.80 14.15 10.97
C VAL A 12 9.85 15.24 11.22
N GLU A 13 9.77 16.36 10.52
CA GLU A 13 10.67 17.49 10.74
C GLU A 13 10.56 18.03 12.17
N ASN A 14 9.34 18.28 12.63
CA ASN A 14 9.10 18.92 13.94
C ASN A 14 9.33 17.97 15.13
N ASN A 15 9.18 16.64 14.96
CA ASN A 15 9.23 15.69 16.08
C ASN A 15 10.43 14.75 16.02
N HIS A 16 11.07 14.60 14.86
CA HIS A 16 12.15 13.62 14.63
C HIS A 16 13.36 14.25 13.92
N GLY A 17 13.42 15.58 13.82
CA GLY A 17 14.56 16.28 13.18
C GLY A 17 14.76 15.93 11.71
N GLY A 18 13.68 15.65 11.00
CA GLY A 18 13.69 15.38 9.57
C GLY A 18 14.18 13.97 9.17
N ARG A 19 14.35 13.03 10.12
CA ARG A 19 14.82 11.66 9.84
C ARG A 19 14.01 10.63 10.63
N VAL A 20 13.78 9.48 9.98
CA VAL A 20 13.23 8.27 10.60
C VAL A 20 14.01 7.04 10.10
N ASP A 21 14.19 6.05 10.98
CA ASP A 21 14.90 4.81 10.66
C ASP A 21 14.10 3.98 9.64
N GLY A 22 12.77 4.00 9.72
CA GLY A 22 11.93 3.26 8.78
C GLY A 22 10.57 3.91 8.54
N ALA A 23 10.06 3.71 7.33
CA ALA A 23 8.69 4.01 6.98
C ALA A 23 8.07 2.82 6.25
N ILE A 24 6.95 2.30 6.78
CA ILE A 24 6.22 1.19 6.17
C ILE A 24 4.89 1.66 5.62
N GLY A 25 4.58 1.24 4.40
CA GLY A 25 3.28 1.44 3.77
C GLY A 25 2.77 0.16 3.11
N SER A 26 1.48 -0.15 3.27
CA SER A 26 0.84 -1.25 2.56
C SER A 26 -0.11 -0.71 1.50
N SER A 27 -0.16 -1.36 0.34
CA SER A 27 -1.00 -0.95 -0.79
C SER A 27 -0.82 0.53 -1.12
N LEU A 28 -1.88 1.35 -1.07
CA LEU A 28 -1.82 2.81 -1.24
C LEU A 28 -0.82 3.48 -0.28
N GLY A 29 -0.64 2.96 0.94
CA GLY A 29 0.37 3.44 1.89
C GLY A 29 1.78 3.40 1.32
N SER A 30 2.08 2.41 0.48
CA SER A 30 3.37 2.32 -0.22
C SER A 30 3.60 3.49 -1.19
N SER A 31 2.55 3.96 -1.85
CA SER A 31 2.65 5.14 -2.72
C SER A 31 3.03 6.40 -1.93
N PHE A 32 2.57 6.53 -0.67
CA PHE A 32 3.01 7.61 0.21
C PHE A 32 4.49 7.48 0.60
N VAL A 33 4.94 6.27 0.97
CA VAL A 33 6.37 6.02 1.28
C VAL A 33 7.25 6.36 0.08
N GLY A 34 6.85 5.92 -1.12
CA GLY A 34 7.56 6.25 -2.36
C GLY A 34 7.64 7.76 -2.62
N GLN A 35 6.55 8.49 -2.40
CA GLN A 35 6.52 9.94 -2.52
C GLN A 35 7.44 10.63 -1.50
N LEU A 36 7.43 10.18 -0.25
CA LEU A 36 8.31 10.74 0.79
C LEU A 36 9.78 10.58 0.41
N ILE A 37 10.18 9.38 -0.04
CA ILE A 37 11.55 9.09 -0.48
C ILE A 37 11.91 9.95 -1.70
N MET A 38 11.07 9.99 -2.73
CA MET A 38 11.32 10.73 -3.97
C MET A 38 11.45 12.24 -3.72
N ARG A 39 10.65 12.80 -2.81
CA ARG A 39 10.65 14.24 -2.49
C ARG A 39 11.87 14.70 -1.70
N LYS A 40 12.56 13.82 -0.99
CA LYS A 40 13.78 14.10 -0.22
C LYS A 40 13.65 15.26 0.78
N LYS A 41 12.43 15.52 1.30
CA LYS A 41 12.18 16.54 2.32
C LYS A 41 12.56 16.07 3.72
N ILE A 42 12.39 14.78 3.95
CA ILE A 42 12.83 14.05 5.13
C ILE A 42 13.72 12.89 4.69
N HIS A 43 14.55 12.40 5.60
CA HIS A 43 15.36 11.21 5.36
C HIS A 43 14.70 9.98 5.94
N ILE A 44 14.64 8.90 5.15
CA ILE A 44 14.10 7.59 5.54
C ILE A 44 15.17 6.56 5.25
N ASP A 45 15.68 5.89 6.29
CA ASP A 45 16.73 4.87 6.12
C ASP A 45 16.17 3.65 5.39
N HIS A 46 15.02 3.13 5.82
CA HIS A 46 14.37 1.95 5.25
C HIS A 46 12.93 2.27 4.82
N GLY A 47 12.69 2.35 3.51
CA GLY A 47 11.35 2.39 2.95
C GLY A 47 10.83 0.98 2.72
N ILE A 48 9.77 0.57 3.43
CA ILE A 48 9.20 -0.79 3.35
C ILE A 48 7.84 -0.73 2.65
N PHE A 49 7.73 -1.45 1.55
CA PHE A 49 6.60 -1.44 0.63
C PHE A 49 5.84 -2.75 0.73
N GLY A 50 4.66 -2.74 1.37
CA GLY A 50 3.81 -3.91 1.58
C GLY A 50 2.89 -4.17 0.39
N SER A 51 3.26 -5.09 -0.48
CA SER A 51 2.45 -5.52 -1.63
C SER A 51 1.90 -4.37 -2.49
N PRO A 52 2.69 -3.35 -2.86
CA PRO A 52 2.18 -2.21 -3.61
C PRO A 52 1.78 -2.60 -5.03
N ASP A 53 0.77 -1.95 -5.58
CA ASP A 53 0.48 -2.05 -7.01
C ASP A 53 1.18 -0.96 -7.83
N LEU A 54 1.43 0.21 -7.24
CA LEU A 54 2.09 1.36 -7.86
C LEU A 54 1.51 1.69 -9.24
N ASP A 55 0.18 1.57 -9.37
CA ASP A 55 -0.51 1.88 -10.61
C ASP A 55 -0.50 3.39 -10.84
N GLN A 56 -0.12 3.76 -12.05
CA GLN A 56 -0.13 5.15 -12.47
C GLN A 56 -0.84 5.25 -13.81
N CYS A 57 -1.81 6.13 -13.87
CA CYS A 57 -2.48 6.43 -15.13
C CYS A 57 -2.76 7.93 -15.26
N GLY A 58 -2.98 8.38 -16.50
CA GLY A 58 -3.30 9.78 -16.75
C GLY A 58 -4.69 10.16 -16.22
N LYS A 59 -4.91 11.46 -15.97
CA LYS A 59 -6.15 12.03 -15.41
C LYS A 59 -7.42 11.56 -16.10
N ALA A 60 -7.40 11.44 -17.43
CA ALA A 60 -8.56 10.99 -18.22
C ALA A 60 -8.93 9.53 -17.91
N MET A 61 -7.92 8.64 -17.81
CA MET A 61 -8.12 7.24 -17.48
C MET A 61 -8.57 7.08 -16.02
N ALA A 62 -7.95 7.80 -15.10
CA ALA A 62 -8.36 7.82 -13.68
C ALA A 62 -9.82 8.27 -13.52
N TRP A 63 -10.23 9.31 -14.27
CA TRP A 63 -11.61 9.77 -14.29
C TRP A 63 -12.58 8.70 -14.82
N LEU A 64 -12.24 8.07 -15.94
CA LEU A 64 -13.08 7.01 -16.54
C LEU A 64 -13.23 5.81 -15.58
N GLN A 65 -12.11 5.32 -15.05
CA GLN A 65 -12.12 4.19 -14.12
C GLN A 65 -12.90 4.51 -12.84
N SER A 66 -12.72 5.69 -12.27
CA SER A 66 -13.43 6.10 -11.05
C SER A 66 -14.96 6.14 -11.24
N ARG A 67 -15.44 6.55 -12.42
CA ARG A 67 -16.89 6.55 -12.72
C ARG A 67 -17.49 5.15 -12.76
N LEU A 68 -16.69 4.13 -13.03
CA LEU A 68 -17.14 2.73 -13.04
C LEU A 68 -16.96 2.07 -11.67
N VAL A 69 -15.80 2.25 -11.07
CA VAL A 69 -15.38 1.52 -9.86
C VAL A 69 -16.01 2.11 -8.59
N VAL A 70 -16.00 3.43 -8.44
CA VAL A 70 -16.50 4.08 -7.20
C VAL A 70 -17.98 3.80 -6.94
N PRO A 71 -18.92 3.90 -7.92
CA PRO A 71 -20.31 3.50 -7.70
C PRO A 71 -20.49 2.04 -7.35
N LEU A 72 -19.65 1.15 -7.94
CA LEU A 72 -19.68 -0.27 -7.63
C LEU A 72 -19.27 -0.52 -6.18
N LEU A 73 -18.12 0.00 -5.74
CA LEU A 73 -17.64 -0.12 -4.36
C LEU A 73 -18.65 0.49 -3.37
N THR A 74 -19.17 1.69 -3.67
CA THR A 74 -20.21 2.32 -2.83
C THR A 74 -21.46 1.44 -2.71
N SER A 75 -21.84 0.74 -3.77
CA SER A 75 -23.01 -0.16 -3.75
C SER A 75 -22.79 -1.38 -2.85
N PHE A 76 -21.54 -1.86 -2.70
CA PHE A 76 -21.23 -2.93 -1.76
C PHE A 76 -21.42 -2.49 -0.31
N ILE A 77 -21.04 -1.26 0.02
CA ILE A 77 -21.20 -0.71 1.37
C ILE A 77 -22.68 -0.53 1.74
N LYS A 78 -23.52 -0.12 0.81
CA LYS A 78 -24.94 0.23 1.06
C LYS A 78 -25.91 -0.96 1.10
N SER A 79 -25.52 -2.13 0.65
CA SER A 79 -26.40 -3.29 0.52
C SER A 79 -25.97 -4.43 1.43
N GLU A 80 -26.76 -4.75 2.47
CA GLU A 80 -26.51 -5.88 3.39
C GLU A 80 -26.26 -7.21 2.65
N LYS A 81 -27.08 -7.50 1.61
CA LYS A 81 -26.89 -8.71 0.78
C LYS A 81 -25.53 -8.71 0.09
N LYS A 82 -25.05 -7.56 -0.40
CA LYS A 82 -23.75 -7.45 -1.03
C LYS A 82 -22.64 -7.52 0.02
N GLN A 83 -22.81 -6.88 1.17
CA GLN A 83 -21.86 -6.96 2.28
C GLN A 83 -21.62 -8.42 2.71
N ARG A 84 -22.68 -9.22 2.87
CA ARG A 84 -22.54 -10.64 3.21
C ARG A 84 -21.79 -11.41 2.13
N LYS A 85 -22.08 -11.17 0.85
CA LYS A 85 -21.33 -11.83 -0.26
C LYS A 85 -19.86 -11.39 -0.28
N THR A 86 -19.59 -10.11 -0.06
CA THR A 86 -18.22 -9.57 -0.01
C THR A 86 -17.46 -10.20 1.15
N ARG A 87 -18.05 -10.26 2.34
CA ARG A 87 -17.48 -10.92 3.51
C ARG A 87 -17.05 -12.38 3.21
N GLU A 88 -17.96 -13.17 2.64
CA GLU A 88 -17.65 -14.56 2.28
C GLU A 88 -16.58 -14.67 1.20
N SER A 89 -16.54 -13.72 0.26
CA SER A 89 -15.48 -13.67 -0.76
C SER A 89 -14.13 -13.32 -0.15
N LEU A 90 -14.07 -12.34 0.76
CA LEU A 90 -12.86 -11.95 1.47
C LEU A 90 -12.30 -13.10 2.30
N LYS A 91 -13.15 -13.82 3.03
CA LYS A 91 -12.75 -15.03 3.77
C LYS A 91 -12.06 -16.05 2.88
N LYS A 92 -12.58 -16.26 1.67
CA LYS A 92 -12.00 -17.23 0.71
C LYS A 92 -10.71 -16.73 0.07
N ILE A 93 -10.66 -15.45 -0.30
CA ILE A 93 -9.52 -14.88 -1.03
C ILE A 93 -8.32 -14.70 -0.10
N PHE A 94 -8.56 -14.14 1.09
CA PHE A 94 -7.51 -13.80 2.04
C PHE A 94 -7.31 -14.84 3.15
N LEU A 95 -8.11 -15.92 3.14
CA LEU A 95 -8.15 -16.94 4.18
C LEU A 95 -8.40 -16.35 5.58
N MET A 96 -9.23 -15.31 5.65
CA MET A 96 -9.63 -14.66 6.90
C MET A 96 -10.52 -15.59 7.73
N ASP A 97 -10.37 -15.55 9.03
CA ASP A 97 -11.36 -16.07 9.96
C ASP A 97 -12.60 -15.13 10.03
N ASP A 98 -13.59 -15.54 10.81
CA ASP A 98 -14.83 -14.75 10.96
C ASP A 98 -14.58 -13.41 11.65
N GLU A 99 -13.70 -13.35 12.65
CA GLU A 99 -13.40 -12.15 13.42
C GLU A 99 -12.68 -11.11 12.55
N ALA A 100 -11.66 -11.53 11.79
CA ALA A 100 -10.92 -10.66 10.88
C ALA A 100 -11.84 -10.12 9.78
N ALA A 101 -12.69 -10.97 9.19
CA ALA A 101 -13.66 -10.56 8.17
C ALA A 101 -14.68 -9.55 8.71
N ASP A 102 -15.17 -9.75 9.94
CA ASP A 102 -16.13 -8.84 10.58
C ASP A 102 -15.48 -7.49 10.91
N LYS A 103 -14.26 -7.46 11.42
CA LYS A 103 -13.49 -6.24 11.64
C LYS A 103 -13.25 -5.47 10.35
N PHE A 104 -12.84 -6.18 9.28
CA PHE A 104 -12.67 -5.57 7.97
C PHE A 104 -13.96 -4.93 7.45
N MET A 105 -15.07 -5.67 7.49
CA MET A 105 -16.37 -5.16 7.05
C MET A 105 -16.87 -3.99 7.89
N ALA A 106 -16.63 -4.00 9.20
CA ALA A 106 -16.97 -2.90 10.10
C ALA A 106 -16.20 -1.62 9.76
N CYS A 107 -14.93 -1.72 9.40
CA CYS A 107 -14.13 -0.59 8.93
C CYS A 107 -14.60 -0.11 7.55
N PHE A 108 -14.75 -1.04 6.61
CA PHE A 108 -15.15 -0.73 5.23
C PHE A 108 -16.53 -0.06 5.14
N SER A 109 -17.48 -0.47 6.01
CA SER A 109 -18.82 0.11 6.05
C SER A 109 -18.86 1.60 6.48
N LYS A 110 -17.80 2.10 7.09
CA LYS A 110 -17.66 3.50 7.52
C LYS A 110 -17.19 4.43 6.41
N PHE A 111 -16.73 3.90 5.29
CA PHE A 111 -16.19 4.72 4.19
C PHE A 111 -17.32 5.47 3.49
N SER A 112 -17.12 6.77 3.29
CA SER A 112 -17.99 7.57 2.45
C SER A 112 -17.69 7.35 0.97
N PRO A 113 -18.65 7.59 0.06
CA PRO A 113 -18.37 7.58 -1.38
C PRO A 113 -17.25 8.53 -1.79
N GLU A 114 -17.12 9.64 -1.08
CA GLU A 114 -16.06 10.63 -1.31
C GLU A 114 -14.70 10.09 -0.87
N SER A 115 -14.63 9.42 0.29
CA SER A 115 -13.39 8.78 0.75
C SER A 115 -12.91 7.72 -0.24
N ILE A 116 -13.80 6.84 -0.70
CA ILE A 116 -13.48 5.82 -1.72
C ILE A 116 -12.98 6.47 -3.00
N LYS A 117 -13.66 7.53 -3.45
CA LYS A 117 -13.24 8.26 -4.65
C LYS A 117 -11.86 8.88 -4.48
N ASN A 118 -11.60 9.53 -3.35
CA ASN A 118 -10.34 10.21 -3.10
C ASN A 118 -9.19 9.21 -2.97
N GLU A 119 -9.41 8.08 -2.31
CA GLU A 119 -8.45 6.98 -2.22
C GLU A 119 -8.11 6.45 -3.62
N TYR A 120 -9.12 6.12 -4.41
CA TYR A 120 -8.95 5.59 -5.76
C TYR A 120 -8.22 6.57 -6.69
N TYR A 121 -8.57 7.87 -6.63
CA TYR A 121 -7.85 8.89 -7.40
C TYR A 121 -6.41 9.08 -6.92
N THR A 122 -6.20 9.03 -5.62
CA THR A 122 -4.87 9.15 -5.04
C THR A 122 -3.97 8.04 -5.55
N ASP A 123 -4.46 6.81 -5.57
CA ASP A 123 -3.73 5.65 -6.06
C ASP A 123 -3.36 5.79 -7.55
N LEU A 124 -4.33 6.08 -8.40
CA LEU A 124 -4.13 6.17 -9.84
C LEU A 124 -3.33 7.40 -10.33
N LEU A 125 -3.33 8.48 -9.56
CA LEU A 125 -2.70 9.75 -9.96
C LEU A 125 -1.38 10.03 -9.24
N THR A 126 -0.97 9.16 -8.34
CA THR A 126 0.33 9.31 -7.67
C THR A 126 1.43 9.04 -8.68
N HIS A 127 2.24 10.06 -8.93
CA HIS A 127 3.39 9.93 -9.81
C HIS A 127 4.63 9.56 -9.01
N LEU A 128 5.33 8.55 -9.47
CA LEU A 128 6.70 8.21 -9.06
C LEU A 128 7.60 8.32 -10.28
N ASP A 129 8.77 8.91 -10.11
CA ASP A 129 9.79 8.95 -11.13
C ASP A 129 10.38 7.54 -11.34
N ASP A 130 10.95 7.28 -12.50
CA ASP A 130 11.67 6.05 -12.75
C ASP A 130 13.04 6.09 -12.04
N ASP A 131 13.52 4.93 -11.58
CA ASP A 131 14.86 4.76 -11.00
C ASP A 131 15.14 5.69 -9.79
N ILE A 132 14.18 5.77 -8.87
CA ILE A 132 14.32 6.56 -7.65
C ILE A 132 15.51 6.04 -6.85
N HIS A 133 16.50 6.91 -6.65
CA HIS A 133 17.68 6.66 -5.83
C HIS A 133 17.89 7.79 -4.83
N VAL A 134 18.03 7.43 -3.57
CA VAL A 134 18.35 8.35 -2.49
C VAL A 134 19.51 7.75 -1.68
N GLU A 135 20.57 8.51 -1.53
CA GLU A 135 21.76 8.09 -0.79
C GLU A 135 21.37 7.75 0.66
N HIS A 136 21.90 6.65 1.18
CA HIS A 136 21.58 6.14 2.52
C HIS A 136 20.07 5.87 2.75
N THR A 137 19.35 5.49 1.69
CA THR A 137 17.97 4.99 1.76
C THR A 137 17.87 3.66 1.03
N ARG A 138 17.28 2.65 1.67
CA ARG A 138 16.95 1.37 1.04
C ARG A 138 15.48 1.22 0.80
N ALA A 139 15.11 0.71 -0.37
CA ALA A 139 13.74 0.36 -0.73
C ALA A 139 13.56 -1.16 -0.63
N HIS A 140 12.70 -1.62 0.27
CA HIS A 140 12.41 -3.03 0.52
C HIS A 140 10.99 -3.36 0.14
N PHE A 141 10.80 -4.41 -0.65
CA PHE A 141 9.49 -4.80 -1.16
C PHE A 141 9.05 -6.16 -0.63
N ILE A 142 7.89 -6.22 -0.04
CA ILE A 142 7.15 -7.43 0.27
C ILE A 142 6.30 -7.76 -0.96
N TYR A 143 6.80 -8.66 -1.79
CA TYR A 143 6.11 -9.02 -3.03
C TYR A 143 5.18 -10.22 -2.83
N ALA A 144 3.89 -9.97 -2.89
CA ALA A 144 2.86 -11.01 -2.94
C ALA A 144 2.76 -11.56 -4.37
N ASN A 145 3.35 -12.73 -4.65
CA ASN A 145 3.54 -13.22 -6.02
C ASN A 145 2.24 -13.55 -6.76
N LYS A 146 1.15 -13.83 -6.02
CA LYS A 146 -0.17 -14.04 -6.63
C LYS A 146 -0.77 -12.78 -7.25
N MET A 147 -0.20 -11.61 -7.03
CA MET A 147 -0.53 -10.39 -7.76
C MET A 147 -0.07 -10.47 -9.22
N GLY A 148 1.05 -11.14 -9.49
CA GLY A 148 1.62 -11.37 -10.82
C GLY A 148 2.84 -10.52 -11.15
N GLU A 149 3.62 -10.98 -12.13
CA GLU A 149 4.93 -10.41 -12.50
C GLU A 149 4.93 -8.93 -12.93
N LYS A 150 3.79 -8.41 -13.38
CA LYS A 150 3.70 -7.00 -13.77
C LYS A 150 4.06 -6.04 -12.62
N TYR A 151 3.77 -6.44 -11.38
CA TYR A 151 4.08 -5.65 -10.19
C TYR A 151 5.58 -5.70 -9.87
N LEU A 152 6.18 -6.88 -9.96
CA LEU A 152 7.64 -7.04 -9.82
C LEU A 152 8.42 -6.14 -10.80
N LYS A 153 7.95 -6.05 -12.06
CA LYS A 153 8.54 -5.16 -13.08
C LYS A 153 8.42 -3.69 -12.69
N ARG A 154 7.30 -3.28 -12.07
CA ARG A 154 7.11 -1.91 -11.59
C ARG A 154 8.06 -1.55 -10.45
N TYR A 155 8.26 -2.45 -9.49
CA TYR A 155 9.19 -2.21 -8.38
C TYR A 155 10.59 -1.91 -8.90
N LYS A 156 11.08 -2.74 -9.83
CA LYS A 156 12.38 -2.57 -10.50
C LYS A 156 12.45 -1.37 -11.44
N LYS A 157 11.32 -0.87 -11.90
CA LYS A 157 11.25 0.33 -12.73
C LYS A 157 11.37 1.61 -11.91
N TYR A 158 10.63 1.66 -10.80
CA TYR A 158 10.53 2.89 -10.02
C TYR A 158 11.65 3.06 -8.99
N PHE A 159 12.29 2.00 -8.56
CA PHE A 159 13.35 2.08 -7.54
C PHE A 159 14.65 1.48 -8.03
N HIS A 160 15.75 2.18 -7.73
CA HIS A 160 17.10 1.72 -8.02
C HIS A 160 17.47 0.56 -7.09
N ASP A 161 17.85 -0.58 -7.65
CA ASP A 161 18.29 -1.79 -6.92
C ASP A 161 17.44 -2.12 -5.68
N PRO A 162 16.11 -2.29 -5.83
CA PRO A 162 15.24 -2.56 -4.70
C PRO A 162 15.46 -3.97 -4.16
N ASP A 163 15.50 -4.11 -2.81
CA ASP A 163 15.47 -5.41 -2.16
C ASP A 163 14.03 -5.97 -2.19
N ILE A 164 13.84 -7.09 -2.89
CA ILE A 164 12.50 -7.66 -3.12
C ILE A 164 12.43 -9.05 -2.51
N ARG A 165 11.57 -9.22 -1.49
CA ARG A 165 11.26 -10.55 -0.93
C ARG A 165 9.91 -11.03 -1.40
N GLU A 166 9.92 -12.20 -1.99
CA GLU A 166 8.75 -12.84 -2.55
C GLU A 166 8.07 -13.75 -1.54
N PHE A 167 6.73 -13.63 -1.45
CA PHE A 167 5.88 -14.45 -0.61
C PHE A 167 4.73 -15.04 -1.42
N ASN A 168 4.45 -16.33 -1.20
CA ASN A 168 3.34 -17.04 -1.88
C ASN A 168 1.99 -16.68 -1.25
N MET A 169 1.53 -15.45 -1.50
CA MET A 169 0.30 -14.90 -0.93
C MET A 169 -0.42 -13.96 -1.89
N GLN A 170 -1.67 -13.63 -1.56
CA GLN A 170 -2.44 -12.58 -2.22
C GLN A 170 -2.02 -11.19 -1.71
N HIS A 171 -2.48 -10.15 -2.42
CA HIS A 171 -2.35 -8.76 -2.01
C HIS A 171 -2.82 -8.57 -0.56
N GLU A 172 -1.96 -7.99 0.28
CA GLU A 172 -2.21 -7.72 1.70
C GLU A 172 -2.62 -8.93 2.57
N GLN A 173 -2.47 -10.16 2.08
CA GLN A 173 -2.87 -11.35 2.84
C GLN A 173 -2.12 -11.49 4.18
N TRP A 174 -0.91 -10.93 4.28
CA TRP A 174 -0.14 -10.89 5.52
C TRP A 174 -0.78 -10.04 6.64
N LEU A 175 -1.66 -9.09 6.27
CA LEU A 175 -2.41 -8.27 7.24
C LEU A 175 -3.69 -8.96 7.72
N PHE A 176 -4.30 -9.79 6.87
CA PHE A 176 -5.65 -10.28 7.10
C PHE A 176 -5.76 -11.81 7.17
N GLY A 177 -4.76 -12.54 6.66
CA GLY A 177 -4.82 -13.98 6.45
C GLY A 177 -4.30 -14.86 7.60
N GLY A 178 -4.03 -14.29 8.77
CA GLY A 178 -3.57 -15.02 9.94
C GLY A 178 -2.04 -15.19 10.03
N ASP A 179 -1.61 -15.80 11.13
CA ASP A 179 -0.21 -15.91 11.55
C ASP A 179 0.72 -16.57 10.52
N GLU A 180 0.22 -17.51 9.74
CA GLU A 180 1.01 -18.23 8.74
C GLU A 180 1.51 -17.30 7.61
N TYR A 181 0.77 -16.22 7.32
CA TYR A 181 1.18 -15.19 6.37
C TYR A 181 1.87 -14.01 7.04
N ALA A 182 1.42 -13.63 8.23
CA ALA A 182 1.95 -12.48 8.96
C ALA A 182 3.38 -12.72 9.46
N ARG A 183 3.64 -13.84 10.12
CA ARG A 183 4.95 -14.10 10.77
C ARG A 183 6.14 -14.06 9.82
N PRO A 184 6.10 -14.70 8.61
CA PRO A 184 7.22 -14.61 7.68
C PRO A 184 7.48 -13.19 7.20
N VAL A 185 6.42 -12.39 7.01
CA VAL A 185 6.53 -11.01 6.56
C VAL A 185 7.08 -10.11 7.67
N LEU A 186 6.58 -10.25 8.90
CA LEU A 186 7.10 -9.50 10.05
C LEU A 186 8.58 -9.80 10.30
N LYS A 187 8.98 -11.07 10.22
CA LYS A 187 10.40 -11.44 10.29
C LYS A 187 11.22 -10.76 9.18
N ALA A 188 10.71 -10.69 7.96
CA ALA A 188 11.39 -10.01 6.88
C ALA A 188 11.53 -8.50 7.14
N ILE A 189 10.50 -7.87 7.73
CA ILE A 189 10.53 -6.46 8.12
C ILE A 189 11.62 -6.23 9.18
N ASP A 190 11.71 -7.08 10.21
CA ASP A 190 12.76 -6.99 11.23
C ASP A 190 14.16 -7.07 10.58
N GLU A 191 14.35 -8.04 9.67
CA GLU A 191 15.62 -8.21 8.94
C GLU A 191 15.93 -7.02 8.02
N PHE A 192 14.95 -6.37 7.41
CA PHE A 192 15.15 -5.16 6.61
C PHE A 192 15.68 -4.01 7.47
N MET A 193 15.11 -3.84 8.66
CA MET A 193 15.52 -2.78 9.60
C MET A 193 16.92 -2.97 10.17
N GLU A 194 17.48 -4.17 10.11
CA GLU A 194 18.85 -4.49 10.55
C GLU A 194 19.90 -4.32 9.43
N MET A 195 19.48 -4.08 8.19
CA MET A 195 20.40 -3.92 7.06
C MET A 195 21.14 -2.58 7.14
N PRO A 196 22.44 -2.52 6.78
CA PRO A 196 23.13 -1.25 6.67
C PRO A 196 22.57 -0.40 5.51
N VAL A 197 22.45 0.90 5.69
CA VAL A 197 22.04 1.88 4.69
C VAL A 197 23.19 2.68 4.13
#